data_d2885b9e3eeb10f458af3fbfdd5f06b8
#
_entry.id   d2885b9e3eeb10f458af3fbfdd5f06b8
#
_cell.length_a   1.000
_cell.length_b   1.000
_cell.length_c   1.000
_cell.angle_alpha   90.00
_cell.angle_beta   90.00
_cell.angle_gamma   90.00
#
_symmetry.space_group_name_H-M   'P 1'
#
loop_
_entity.id
_entity.type
_entity.pdbx_description
1 polymer ?
#
loop_
_entity_poly.entity_id
_entity_poly.type
_entity_poly.pdbx_seq_one_letter_code
_entity_poly.pdbx_strand_id
1 'polypeptide(L)'
;MTFKKRLKQYFSPVLCADLLKSKTMSRISKPGIWILTVLTMTGCTKTSVDLIVQNGKIYTVDSLFTVAESFAVNDGKIVATGSTREISETYDARQVIDLGGKFVYPGFNDAHCHFYGYGMNLLRYADLSGTQSPEEIYEILKKHQEQYGRNWLLGRGWDQNDWPGKTFPDKSRLDELFPDVAVYLIRIDGHAAWCNSRALELAGITAATSVEGGQVLLQNGEPTGILIDKAEEQVARVVPHPTPEQEEAALLEAQKSCLAAGLTSLTDCGVPLNVIRLMDKLQKEEKLKLRINAMMNPDSVTLDHFVKNGLYKTDRLRVGTIKLYADGALGSRGALLLEPYSDDPSNQGLQMEPAAYYDSICSLARQHNWQVATHCIGDSANRLILNIYGKFLQSTNDRRWRIEHAQVVHPADFDQFARYSVIPSVQATHAISDMEWAVQRLGKERLKNSYAYQKLLQQMGWLPNGTDFPIEKISPVLTFYAAVFRTNLEGKPEKGFQPENALTREQALRSITGWPARASFEELDKGSIESGKWADFVVLDTDLMEAPPAQVAQARVTQTWIAGVRLF
;
A
#
# COMPACT_ATOMS: atom_id res chain seq x y z
N MET A 1 -29.10 8.56 37.01
CA MET A 1 -29.68 7.31 37.54
C MET A 1 -29.20 6.14 36.67
N THR A 2 -28.11 5.64 37.10
CA THR A 2 -27.59 4.26 37.19
C THR A 2 -27.87 3.27 36.06
N PHE A 3 -26.86 3.11 35.25
CA PHE A 3 -26.64 2.04 34.25
C PHE A 3 -25.99 0.82 34.96
N LYS A 4 -26.70 0.17 35.87
CA LYS A 4 -26.24 -1.03 36.59
C LYS A 4 -27.41 -2.00 36.81
N LYS A 5 -27.94 -2.57 35.71
CA LYS A 5 -28.85 -3.74 35.80
C LYS A 5 -29.08 -4.34 34.41
N ARG A 6 -28.10 -5.07 33.85
CA ARG A 6 -28.27 -6.12 32.82
C ARG A 6 -26.92 -6.77 32.48
N LEU A 7 -26.39 -7.53 33.46
CA LEU A 7 -25.29 -8.50 33.20
C LEU A 7 -25.35 -9.53 34.33
N LYS A 8 -26.40 -10.36 34.32
CA LYS A 8 -26.49 -11.60 35.11
C LYS A 8 -27.39 -12.57 34.34
N GLN A 9 -26.84 -13.19 33.33
CA GLN A 9 -27.32 -14.44 32.73
C GLN A 9 -26.25 -14.92 31.77
N TYR A 10 -25.71 -16.04 32.10
CA TYR A 10 -24.69 -16.85 31.44
C TYR A 10 -23.35 -16.90 32.17
N PHE A 11 -23.35 -17.56 33.33
CA PHE A 11 -22.24 -18.38 33.82
C PHE A 11 -22.75 -19.14 35.04
N SER A 12 -23.00 -20.43 34.88
CA SER A 12 -23.22 -21.39 35.97
C SER A 12 -21.95 -22.24 36.10
N PRO A 13 -21.25 -22.21 37.23
CA PRO A 13 -20.31 -23.25 37.59
C PRO A 13 -21.02 -24.22 38.54
N VAL A 14 -21.19 -25.47 38.08
CA VAL A 14 -21.71 -26.55 38.92
C VAL A 14 -20.57 -27.50 39.27
N LEU A 15 -20.34 -27.54 40.57
CA LEU A 15 -20.01 -28.63 41.45
C LEU A 15 -18.78 -29.55 41.18
N CYS A 16 -17.82 -29.35 42.06
CA CYS A 16 -17.05 -30.50 42.60
C CYS A 16 -16.61 -30.17 44.02
N ALA A 17 -17.44 -30.47 45.00
CA ALA A 17 -17.09 -30.66 46.43
C ALA A 17 -18.32 -31.11 47.19
N ASP A 18 -18.42 -32.43 47.45
CA ASP A 18 -19.00 -32.96 48.67
C ASP A 18 -19.17 -34.49 48.53
N LEU A 19 -18.18 -35.23 48.98
CA LEU A 19 -18.31 -36.65 49.33
C LEU A 19 -17.17 -37.06 50.27
N LEU A 20 -17.22 -36.56 51.45
CA LEU A 20 -16.49 -37.12 52.61
C LEU A 20 -17.29 -36.86 53.86
N LYS A 21 -18.12 -37.85 54.27
CA LYS A 21 -18.44 -38.19 55.66
C LYS A 21 -19.66 -39.09 55.74
N SER A 22 -19.45 -40.42 55.91
CA SER A 22 -20.15 -41.16 56.95
C SER A 22 -19.47 -42.51 57.17
N LYS A 23 -19.14 -42.75 58.44
CA LYS A 23 -18.68 -44.00 58.99
C LYS A 23 -19.85 -45.00 59.05
N THR A 24 -19.57 -46.25 58.74
CA THR A 24 -19.85 -47.34 59.75
C THR A 24 -19.31 -48.69 59.25
N MET A 25 -18.66 -49.37 60.16
CA MET A 25 -18.09 -50.73 60.00
C MET A 25 -19.19 -51.80 59.89
N SER A 26 -19.03 -52.78 59.00
CA SER A 26 -19.33 -54.20 59.34
C SER A 26 -18.42 -55.11 58.55
N ARG A 27 -17.83 -56.11 59.31
CA ARG A 27 -16.98 -57.18 58.83
C ARG A 27 -17.78 -58.20 58.03
N ILE A 28 -17.31 -58.58 56.86
CA ILE A 28 -17.53 -59.93 56.30
C ILE A 28 -16.33 -60.28 55.36
N SER A 29 -15.99 -61.53 55.45
CA SER A 29 -14.87 -62.34 54.96
C SER A 29 -14.53 -62.28 53.45
N LYS A 30 -13.25 -62.55 53.17
CA LYS A 30 -12.57 -62.64 51.84
C LYS A 30 -13.22 -63.63 50.85
N PRO A 31 -13.17 -63.34 49.55
CA PRO A 31 -12.13 -63.86 48.69
C PRO A 31 -11.48 -62.76 47.79
N GLY A 32 -10.22 -63.09 47.41
CA GLY A 32 -9.38 -62.12 46.68
C GLY A 32 -9.88 -61.78 45.29
N ILE A 33 -10.05 -60.46 45.09
CA ILE A 33 -10.23 -59.89 43.79
C ILE A 33 -8.97 -59.06 43.46
N TRP A 34 -8.22 -59.54 42.48
CA TRP A 34 -7.15 -58.80 41.88
C TRP A 34 -7.79 -57.60 41.12
N ILE A 35 -7.71 -56.38 41.67
CA ILE A 35 -8.06 -55.15 40.95
C ILE A 35 -6.88 -54.87 40.01
N LEU A 36 -7.06 -55.24 38.75
CA LEU A 36 -6.20 -54.80 37.66
C LEU A 36 -6.44 -53.28 37.46
N THR A 37 -5.57 -52.49 38.07
CA THR A 37 -5.57 -51.02 37.80
C THR A 37 -5.07 -50.83 36.36
N VAL A 38 -6.01 -50.74 35.42
CA VAL A 38 -5.71 -50.28 34.06
C VAL A 38 -5.39 -48.78 34.19
N LEU A 39 -4.10 -48.45 34.26
CA LEU A 39 -3.65 -47.09 33.98
C LEU A 39 -3.99 -46.82 32.49
N THR A 40 -5.11 -46.18 32.23
CA THR A 40 -5.32 -45.57 30.96
C THR A 40 -4.31 -44.42 30.85
N MET A 41 -3.16 -44.71 30.22
CA MET A 41 -2.33 -43.65 29.67
C MET A 41 -3.19 -42.95 28.59
N THR A 42 -3.88 -41.88 28.96
CA THR A 42 -4.36 -40.90 27.99
C THR A 42 -3.11 -40.26 27.41
N GLY A 43 -2.51 -40.91 26.43
CA GLY A 43 -1.52 -40.27 25.60
C GLY A 43 -2.17 -39.02 25.03
N CYS A 44 -1.63 -37.83 25.34
CA CYS A 44 -2.05 -36.60 24.74
C CYS A 44 -1.76 -36.74 23.23
N THR A 45 -2.78 -37.09 22.44
CA THR A 45 -2.63 -37.18 20.98
C THR A 45 -2.49 -35.77 20.47
N LYS A 46 -1.34 -35.48 19.85
CA LYS A 46 -1.12 -34.17 19.22
C LYS A 46 -2.16 -33.90 18.15
N THR A 47 -2.56 -32.63 18.01
CA THR A 47 -3.47 -32.19 16.95
C THR A 47 -2.71 -32.14 15.62
N SER A 48 -3.22 -32.80 14.58
CA SER A 48 -2.62 -32.78 13.25
C SER A 48 -2.85 -31.44 12.58
N VAL A 49 -1.80 -30.88 11.97
CA VAL A 49 -1.82 -29.61 11.22
C VAL A 49 -1.02 -29.74 9.91
N ASP A 50 -1.15 -28.80 9.01
CA ASP A 50 -0.44 -28.84 7.73
C ASP A 50 1.03 -28.43 7.85
N LEU A 51 1.32 -27.37 8.63
CA LEU A 51 2.64 -26.76 8.72
C LEU A 51 2.94 -26.30 10.16
N ILE A 52 4.15 -26.54 10.61
CA ILE A 52 4.76 -25.85 11.74
C ILE A 52 5.97 -25.07 11.25
N VAL A 53 6.03 -23.79 11.62
CA VAL A 53 7.21 -22.93 11.47
C VAL A 53 7.82 -22.76 12.85
N GLN A 54 9.12 -23.09 13.00
CA GLN A 54 9.78 -23.14 14.31
C GLN A 54 11.19 -22.52 14.30
N ASN A 55 11.73 -22.28 15.49
CA ASN A 55 13.08 -21.76 15.71
C ASN A 55 13.32 -20.43 14.99
N GLY A 56 12.31 -19.54 14.98
CA GLY A 56 12.41 -18.20 14.44
C GLY A 56 12.29 -17.14 15.53
N LYS A 57 12.64 -15.89 15.21
CA LYS A 57 12.23 -14.70 15.97
C LYS A 57 11.02 -14.12 15.25
N ILE A 58 9.83 -14.41 15.75
CA ILE A 58 8.55 -14.14 15.08
C ILE A 58 7.88 -12.94 15.72
N TYR A 59 7.86 -11.82 15.02
CA TYR A 59 7.13 -10.62 15.43
C TYR A 59 5.67 -10.78 15.00
N THR A 60 4.77 -11.06 15.94
CA THR A 60 3.38 -11.35 15.62
C THR A 60 2.59 -10.15 15.16
N VAL A 61 2.99 -8.94 15.57
CA VAL A 61 2.29 -7.68 15.33
C VAL A 61 0.84 -7.69 15.86
N ASP A 62 0.57 -8.53 16.84
CA ASP A 62 -0.67 -8.52 17.61
C ASP A 62 -0.80 -7.21 18.43
N SER A 63 -1.87 -7.09 19.21
CA SER A 63 -2.10 -5.89 20.03
C SER A 63 -1.00 -5.63 21.05
N LEU A 64 -0.36 -6.69 21.57
CA LEU A 64 0.72 -6.64 22.57
C LEU A 64 2.11 -6.62 21.95
N PHE A 65 2.22 -6.72 20.63
CA PHE A 65 3.48 -6.83 19.90
C PHE A 65 4.35 -8.01 20.39
N THR A 66 3.70 -9.15 20.56
CA THR A 66 4.33 -10.38 21.07
C THR A 66 5.43 -10.89 20.13
N VAL A 67 6.50 -11.41 20.70
CA VAL A 67 7.52 -12.15 19.97
C VAL A 67 7.41 -13.63 20.31
N ALA A 68 7.15 -14.47 19.30
CA ALA A 68 7.04 -15.92 19.42
C ALA A 68 8.27 -16.62 18.79
N GLU A 69 8.41 -17.92 19.02
CA GLU A 69 9.46 -18.75 18.41
C GLU A 69 8.90 -19.67 17.32
N SER A 70 7.60 -19.93 17.36
CA SER A 70 6.93 -20.91 16.52
C SER A 70 5.45 -20.58 16.32
N PHE A 71 4.87 -21.08 15.22
CA PHE A 71 3.42 -21.12 15.00
C PHE A 71 3.03 -22.34 14.17
N ALA A 72 1.76 -22.76 14.34
CA ALA A 72 1.15 -23.86 13.60
C ALA A 72 0.11 -23.32 12.61
N VAL A 73 0.00 -23.98 11.45
CA VAL A 73 -0.92 -23.61 10.34
C VAL A 73 -1.74 -24.82 9.94
N ASN A 74 -3.04 -24.63 9.77
CA ASN A 74 -3.95 -25.61 9.20
C ASN A 74 -4.93 -24.93 8.24
N ASP A 75 -5.19 -25.54 7.08
CA ASP A 75 -6.06 -24.99 6.03
C ASP A 75 -5.71 -23.54 5.66
N GLY A 76 -4.41 -23.24 5.57
CA GLY A 76 -3.88 -21.93 5.23
C GLY A 76 -4.03 -20.86 6.31
N LYS A 77 -4.52 -21.21 7.51
CA LYS A 77 -4.70 -20.28 8.63
C LYS A 77 -3.82 -20.65 9.81
N ILE A 78 -3.38 -19.61 10.52
CA ILE A 78 -2.65 -19.77 11.78
C ILE A 78 -3.63 -20.34 12.82
N VAL A 79 -3.24 -21.41 13.51
CA VAL A 79 -4.05 -22.03 14.57
C VAL A 79 -3.50 -21.72 15.97
N ALA A 80 -2.18 -21.55 16.10
CA ALA A 80 -1.53 -21.20 17.36
C ALA A 80 -0.18 -20.53 17.12
N THR A 81 0.25 -19.71 18.08
CA THR A 81 1.59 -19.11 18.19
C THR A 81 2.14 -19.37 19.59
N GLY A 82 3.45 -19.54 19.76
CA GLY A 82 4.06 -19.77 21.05
C GLY A 82 5.55 -20.07 20.97
N SER A 83 6.10 -20.67 22.03
CA SER A 83 7.45 -21.21 22.00
C SER A 83 7.53 -22.46 21.10
N THR A 84 8.70 -22.76 20.58
CA THR A 84 8.92 -23.99 19.80
C THR A 84 8.51 -25.24 20.57
N ARG A 85 8.75 -25.27 21.88
CA ARG A 85 8.37 -26.37 22.74
C ARG A 85 6.84 -26.53 22.82
N GLU A 86 6.10 -25.47 23.15
CA GLU A 86 4.64 -25.52 23.30
C GLU A 86 3.95 -25.98 22.01
N ILE A 87 4.38 -25.44 20.86
CA ILE A 87 3.82 -25.81 19.56
C ILE A 87 4.15 -27.27 19.24
N SER A 88 5.39 -27.72 19.44
CA SER A 88 5.81 -29.10 19.13
C SER A 88 5.22 -30.16 20.08
N GLU A 89 4.91 -29.78 21.33
CA GLU A 89 4.20 -30.67 22.27
C GLU A 89 2.70 -30.81 21.94
N THR A 90 2.09 -29.78 21.35
CA THR A 90 0.64 -29.71 21.10
C THR A 90 0.27 -30.22 19.70
N TYR A 91 1.10 -29.97 18.70
CA TYR A 91 0.78 -30.21 17.29
C TYR A 91 1.74 -31.20 16.65
N ASP A 92 1.23 -31.96 15.66
CA ASP A 92 1.98 -32.80 14.74
C ASP A 92 1.70 -32.36 13.32
N ALA A 93 2.74 -32.01 12.56
CA ALA A 93 2.58 -31.37 11.24
C ALA A 93 3.03 -32.25 10.09
N ARG A 94 2.35 -32.14 8.95
CA ARG A 94 2.78 -32.77 7.69
C ARG A 94 4.12 -32.20 7.20
N GLN A 95 4.33 -30.90 7.46
CA GLN A 95 5.57 -30.19 7.13
C GLN A 95 6.06 -29.38 8.32
N VAL A 96 7.37 -29.42 8.57
CA VAL A 96 8.02 -28.59 9.59
C VAL A 96 9.13 -27.78 8.92
N ILE A 97 9.10 -26.46 9.13
CA ILE A 97 10.11 -25.52 8.64
C ILE A 97 10.91 -25.02 9.83
N ASP A 98 12.19 -25.37 9.88
CA ASP A 98 13.13 -24.81 10.84
C ASP A 98 13.80 -23.57 10.27
N LEU A 99 13.63 -22.44 10.92
CA LEU A 99 14.13 -21.15 10.45
C LEU A 99 15.56 -20.85 10.89
N GLY A 100 16.11 -21.61 11.82
CA GLY A 100 17.50 -21.45 12.28
C GLY A 100 17.79 -20.05 12.84
N GLY A 101 16.83 -19.44 13.53
CA GLY A 101 16.96 -18.12 14.15
C GLY A 101 16.68 -16.94 13.21
N LYS A 102 16.15 -17.14 11.98
CA LYS A 102 15.74 -16.04 11.09
C LYS A 102 14.53 -15.29 11.61
N PHE A 103 14.28 -14.13 11.01
CA PHE A 103 13.29 -13.17 11.45
C PHE A 103 12.01 -13.31 10.61
N VAL A 104 10.88 -13.40 11.29
CA VAL A 104 9.56 -13.56 10.65
C VAL A 104 8.67 -12.38 11.01
N TYR A 105 7.99 -11.89 9.99
CA TYR A 105 7.00 -10.81 10.10
C TYR A 105 5.71 -11.24 9.41
N PRO A 106 4.54 -10.66 9.77
CA PRO A 106 3.35 -10.80 8.93
C PRO A 106 3.69 -10.43 7.50
N GLY A 107 3.06 -11.06 6.54
CA GLY A 107 3.21 -10.68 5.15
C GLY A 107 3.01 -9.18 4.96
N PHE A 108 3.93 -8.53 4.27
CA PHE A 108 3.84 -7.10 4.04
C PHE A 108 2.60 -6.76 3.24
N ASN A 109 1.97 -5.65 3.60
CA ASN A 109 0.73 -5.16 3.02
C ASN A 109 0.91 -3.70 2.59
N ASP A 110 0.96 -3.48 1.29
CA ASP A 110 1.11 -2.14 0.73
C ASP A 110 -0.22 -1.39 0.76
N ALA A 111 -0.26 -0.26 1.48
CA ALA A 111 -1.48 0.52 1.62
C ALA A 111 -1.87 1.31 0.36
N HIS A 112 -0.91 1.56 -0.55
CA HIS A 112 -1.08 2.37 -1.74
C HIS A 112 -0.03 2.03 -2.78
N CYS A 113 -0.45 1.49 -3.91
CA CYS A 113 0.41 1.25 -5.06
C CYS A 113 -0.40 1.26 -6.36
N HIS A 114 0.29 1.13 -7.48
CA HIS A 114 -0.29 1.03 -8.82
C HIS A 114 0.16 -0.30 -9.46
N PHE A 115 -0.35 -1.40 -8.90
CA PHE A 115 0.07 -2.77 -9.24
C PHE A 115 -0.13 -3.11 -10.72
N TYR A 116 -1.34 -2.86 -11.26
CA TYR A 116 -1.61 -3.06 -12.68
C TYR A 116 -0.73 -2.17 -13.55
N GLY A 117 -0.64 -0.88 -13.21
CA GLY A 117 0.20 0.08 -13.93
C GLY A 117 1.68 -0.33 -13.94
N TYR A 118 2.20 -0.82 -12.81
CA TYR A 118 3.56 -1.33 -12.71
C TYR A 118 3.80 -2.53 -13.65
N GLY A 119 2.88 -3.50 -13.67
CA GLY A 119 2.96 -4.63 -14.59
C GLY A 119 2.98 -4.19 -16.06
N MET A 120 2.14 -3.21 -16.41
CA MET A 120 2.15 -2.63 -17.76
C MET A 120 3.48 -1.92 -18.08
N ASN A 121 4.07 -1.23 -17.09
CA ASN A 121 5.38 -0.61 -17.27
C ASN A 121 6.47 -1.63 -17.59
N LEU A 122 6.51 -2.76 -16.86
CA LEU A 122 7.49 -3.83 -17.09
C LEU A 122 7.44 -4.42 -18.52
N LEU A 123 6.27 -4.39 -19.16
CA LEU A 123 6.05 -5.02 -20.46
C LEU A 123 6.11 -4.05 -21.65
N ARG A 124 5.84 -2.75 -21.43
CA ARG A 124 5.59 -1.82 -22.54
C ARG A 124 6.45 -0.57 -22.51
N TYR A 125 6.98 -0.20 -21.34
CA TYR A 125 7.65 1.08 -21.16
C TYR A 125 9.16 0.88 -20.97
N ALA A 126 9.94 1.73 -21.58
CA ALA A 126 11.34 1.88 -21.24
C ALA A 126 11.47 2.40 -19.81
N ASP A 127 12.26 1.76 -18.98
CA ASP A 127 12.58 2.26 -17.64
C ASP A 127 13.58 3.41 -17.75
N LEU A 128 13.13 4.61 -17.36
CA LEU A 128 13.89 5.85 -17.40
C LEU A 128 14.31 6.31 -15.99
N SER A 129 14.05 5.48 -14.97
CA SER A 129 14.31 5.82 -13.57
C SER A 129 15.80 5.98 -13.29
N GLY A 130 16.14 7.02 -12.52
CA GLY A 130 17.52 7.26 -12.10
C GLY A 130 18.44 7.81 -13.20
N THR A 131 17.90 8.17 -14.37
CA THR A 131 18.68 8.86 -15.41
C THR A 131 19.13 10.23 -14.93
N GLN A 132 20.40 10.56 -15.25
CA GLN A 132 21.05 11.79 -14.80
C GLN A 132 21.07 12.87 -15.89
N SER A 133 20.58 12.57 -17.07
CA SER A 133 20.50 13.51 -18.20
C SER A 133 19.47 13.07 -19.26
N PRO A 134 18.99 14.00 -20.12
CA PRO A 134 18.21 13.64 -21.29
C PRO A 134 18.95 12.72 -22.28
N GLU A 135 20.27 12.84 -22.38
CA GLU A 135 21.12 12.02 -23.25
C GLU A 135 21.03 10.54 -22.90
N GLU A 136 21.03 10.20 -21.61
CA GLU A 136 20.84 8.80 -21.16
C GLU A 136 19.48 8.27 -21.60
N ILE A 137 18.43 9.10 -21.52
CA ILE A 137 17.08 8.72 -21.99
C ILE A 137 17.10 8.41 -23.48
N TYR A 138 17.74 9.23 -24.31
CA TYR A 138 17.80 8.98 -25.75
C TYR A 138 18.46 7.65 -26.07
N GLU A 139 19.51 7.27 -25.35
CA GLU A 139 20.18 5.98 -25.54
C GLU A 139 19.31 4.78 -25.09
N ILE A 140 18.58 4.94 -23.99
CA ILE A 140 17.62 3.92 -23.53
C ILE A 140 16.50 3.75 -24.56
N LEU A 141 15.95 4.84 -25.08
CA LEU A 141 14.86 4.80 -26.07
C LEU A 141 15.29 4.17 -27.38
N LYS A 142 16.50 4.42 -27.89
CA LYS A 142 17.03 3.75 -29.08
C LYS A 142 17.07 2.24 -28.90
N LYS A 143 17.62 1.77 -27.77
CA LYS A 143 17.67 0.33 -27.46
C LYS A 143 16.26 -0.27 -27.32
N HIS A 144 15.36 0.45 -26.68
CA HIS A 144 13.97 0.00 -26.52
C HIS A 144 13.24 -0.07 -27.86
N GLN A 145 13.47 0.87 -28.77
CA GLN A 145 12.91 0.87 -30.12
C GLN A 145 13.32 -0.36 -30.92
N GLU A 146 14.58 -0.76 -30.84
CA GLU A 146 15.09 -1.97 -31.52
C GLU A 146 14.35 -3.24 -31.09
N GLN A 147 13.92 -3.28 -29.82
CA GLN A 147 13.30 -4.46 -29.20
C GLN A 147 11.77 -4.47 -29.30
N TYR A 148 11.08 -3.32 -29.10
CA TYR A 148 9.64 -3.29 -28.84
C TYR A 148 8.81 -2.34 -29.73
N GLY A 149 9.39 -1.37 -30.42
CA GLY A 149 8.60 -0.27 -30.94
C GLY A 149 8.79 0.13 -32.40
N ARG A 150 7.70 0.08 -33.19
CA ARG A 150 7.69 0.70 -34.52
C ARG A 150 6.75 1.92 -34.64
N ASN A 151 5.70 2.01 -33.84
CA ASN A 151 4.70 3.08 -33.95
C ASN A 151 4.67 4.02 -32.74
N TRP A 152 4.93 3.49 -31.53
CA TRP A 152 4.98 4.23 -30.28
C TRP A 152 6.19 3.80 -29.47
N LEU A 153 6.93 4.79 -28.96
CA LEU A 153 7.93 4.61 -27.91
C LEU A 153 7.34 5.12 -26.60
N LEU A 154 7.15 4.20 -25.68
CA LEU A 154 6.65 4.48 -24.36
C LEU A 154 7.80 4.40 -23.35
N GLY A 155 7.91 5.37 -22.46
CA GLY A 155 8.88 5.37 -21.38
C GLY A 155 8.28 5.90 -20.09
N ARG A 156 8.87 5.55 -18.95
CA ARG A 156 8.45 6.04 -17.65
C ARG A 156 9.62 6.13 -16.70
N GLY A 157 9.57 7.13 -15.81
CA GLY A 157 10.47 7.20 -14.68
C GLY A 157 11.49 8.34 -14.73
N TRP A 158 11.49 9.20 -15.76
CA TRP A 158 12.37 10.36 -15.79
C TRP A 158 11.99 11.39 -14.73
N ASP A 159 12.99 12.06 -14.18
CA ASP A 159 12.82 13.22 -13.29
C ASP A 159 13.86 14.28 -13.59
N GLN A 160 13.43 15.46 -14.06
CA GLN A 160 14.32 16.58 -14.32
C GLN A 160 15.00 17.11 -13.06
N ASN A 161 14.48 16.79 -11.87
CA ASN A 161 15.11 17.22 -10.61
C ASN A 161 16.43 16.48 -10.35
N ASP A 162 16.66 15.32 -10.99
CA ASP A 162 17.90 14.55 -10.91
C ASP A 162 18.95 15.06 -11.92
N TRP A 163 18.56 15.95 -12.84
CA TRP A 163 19.45 16.41 -13.91
C TRP A 163 20.12 17.75 -13.59
N PRO A 164 21.29 18.04 -14.18
CA PRO A 164 21.88 19.37 -14.12
C PRO A 164 20.89 20.44 -14.61
N GLY A 165 20.75 21.53 -13.84
CA GLY A 165 19.85 22.63 -14.17
C GLY A 165 18.39 22.43 -13.72
N LYS A 166 17.96 21.21 -13.42
CA LYS A 166 16.62 20.89 -12.87
C LYS A 166 15.46 21.51 -13.65
N THR A 167 15.58 21.59 -14.99
CA THR A 167 14.57 22.19 -15.87
C THR A 167 13.90 21.13 -16.72
N PHE A 168 12.63 21.37 -17.07
CA PHE A 168 11.96 20.52 -18.03
C PHE A 168 12.68 20.52 -19.39
N PRO A 169 12.78 19.37 -20.05
CA PRO A 169 13.31 19.27 -21.41
C PRO A 169 12.30 19.81 -22.43
N ASP A 170 12.76 19.98 -23.68
CA ASP A 170 11.88 20.23 -24.81
C ASP A 170 11.86 19.06 -25.81
N LYS A 171 10.93 19.11 -26.77
CA LYS A 171 10.70 18.04 -27.74
C LYS A 171 11.73 17.96 -28.88
N SER A 172 12.55 18.99 -29.09
CA SER A 172 13.35 19.16 -30.31
C SER A 172 14.27 17.95 -30.58
N ARG A 173 14.95 17.47 -29.56
CA ARG A 173 15.85 16.31 -29.72
C ARG A 173 15.10 15.00 -29.92
N LEU A 174 13.92 14.84 -29.33
CA LEU A 174 13.06 13.68 -29.60
C LEU A 174 12.54 13.69 -31.04
N ASP A 175 12.20 14.86 -31.56
CA ASP A 175 11.76 15.04 -32.97
C ASP A 175 12.86 14.67 -33.96
N GLU A 176 14.11 15.06 -33.69
CA GLU A 176 15.27 14.69 -34.51
C GLU A 176 15.56 13.17 -34.51
N LEU A 177 15.49 12.55 -33.33
CA LEU A 177 15.87 11.14 -33.18
C LEU A 177 14.76 10.17 -33.59
N PHE A 178 13.49 10.57 -33.42
CA PHE A 178 12.32 9.72 -33.63
C PHE A 178 11.24 10.45 -34.49
N PRO A 179 11.57 10.90 -35.71
CA PRO A 179 10.65 11.74 -36.50
C PRO A 179 9.36 11.03 -36.92
N ASP A 180 9.40 9.73 -37.14
CA ASP A 180 8.27 8.93 -37.61
C ASP A 180 7.57 8.13 -36.51
N VAL A 181 8.07 8.18 -35.28
CA VAL A 181 7.58 7.39 -34.14
C VAL A 181 7.02 8.34 -33.07
N ALA A 182 5.82 8.10 -32.61
CA ALA A 182 5.26 8.86 -31.49
C ALA A 182 5.97 8.48 -30.17
N VAL A 183 6.49 9.48 -29.46
CA VAL A 183 7.20 9.30 -28.18
C VAL A 183 6.36 9.89 -27.06
N TYR A 184 6.09 9.07 -26.04
CA TYR A 184 5.34 9.46 -24.86
C TYR A 184 6.05 8.93 -23.60
N LEU A 185 6.65 9.84 -22.85
CA LEU A 185 7.49 9.54 -21.69
C LEU A 185 6.86 10.11 -20.44
N ILE A 186 6.37 9.25 -19.56
CA ILE A 186 5.73 9.63 -18.31
C ILE A 186 6.80 9.93 -17.25
N ARG A 187 6.66 11.05 -16.55
CA ARG A 187 7.52 11.41 -15.42
C ARG A 187 7.36 10.39 -14.28
N ILE A 188 8.36 10.32 -13.40
CA ILE A 188 8.38 9.37 -12.28
C ILE A 188 7.11 9.44 -11.43
N ASP A 189 6.62 10.65 -11.13
CA ASP A 189 5.43 10.88 -10.31
C ASP A 189 4.10 10.60 -11.05
N GLY A 190 4.12 10.40 -12.38
CA GLY A 190 2.91 10.15 -13.18
C GLY A 190 2.03 11.38 -13.40
N HIS A 191 2.53 12.59 -13.10
CA HIS A 191 1.80 13.85 -13.21
C HIS A 191 2.37 14.79 -14.27
N ALA A 192 3.32 14.33 -15.09
CA ALA A 192 3.81 15.03 -16.26
C ALA A 192 4.23 14.03 -17.34
N ALA A 193 4.13 14.43 -18.58
CA ALA A 193 4.64 13.68 -19.72
C ALA A 193 5.54 14.56 -20.61
N TRP A 194 6.52 13.93 -21.23
CA TRP A 194 7.40 14.50 -22.26
C TRP A 194 7.15 13.80 -23.58
N CYS A 195 6.64 14.54 -24.56
CA CYS A 195 6.19 14.03 -25.84
C CYS A 195 6.99 14.67 -26.98
N ASN A 196 7.15 13.95 -28.09
CA ASN A 196 7.61 14.55 -29.33
C ASN A 196 6.46 15.14 -30.15
N SER A 197 6.78 15.88 -31.23
CA SER A 197 5.78 16.49 -32.10
C SER A 197 4.81 15.48 -32.71
N ARG A 198 5.27 14.27 -33.03
CA ARG A 198 4.42 13.22 -33.59
C ARG A 198 3.33 12.76 -32.59
N ALA A 199 3.66 12.61 -31.32
CA ALA A 199 2.69 12.26 -30.28
C ALA A 199 1.67 13.38 -30.05
N LEU A 200 2.13 14.65 -30.03
CA LEU A 200 1.24 15.81 -29.91
C LEU A 200 0.28 15.92 -31.11
N GLU A 201 0.78 15.70 -32.33
CA GLU A 201 -0.04 15.70 -33.55
C GLU A 201 -1.15 14.65 -33.50
N LEU A 202 -0.82 13.40 -33.14
CA LEU A 202 -1.79 12.30 -33.00
C LEU A 202 -2.85 12.59 -31.95
N ALA A 203 -2.49 13.31 -30.88
CA ALA A 203 -3.40 13.74 -29.81
C ALA A 203 -4.16 15.03 -30.14
N GLY A 204 -3.86 15.70 -31.26
CA GLY A 204 -4.48 16.98 -31.63
C GLY A 204 -4.09 18.16 -30.72
N ILE A 205 -2.91 18.07 -30.05
CA ILE A 205 -2.44 19.10 -29.13
C ILE A 205 -1.73 20.21 -29.89
N THR A 206 -2.13 21.44 -29.64
CA THR A 206 -1.58 22.67 -30.23
C THR A 206 -1.36 23.74 -29.16
N ALA A 207 -0.79 24.87 -29.53
CA ALA A 207 -0.65 26.04 -28.63
C ALA A 207 -2.00 26.60 -28.11
N ALA A 208 -3.10 26.34 -28.82
CA ALA A 208 -4.44 26.76 -28.41
C ALA A 208 -5.16 25.74 -27.52
N THR A 209 -4.55 24.58 -27.26
CA THR A 209 -5.16 23.52 -26.44
C THR A 209 -5.22 23.95 -24.97
N SER A 210 -6.43 24.00 -24.45
CA SER A 210 -6.70 24.26 -23.01
C SER A 210 -7.40 23.05 -22.40
N VAL A 211 -6.90 22.57 -21.28
CA VAL A 211 -7.44 21.40 -20.56
C VAL A 211 -7.69 21.80 -19.12
N GLU A 212 -8.94 21.68 -18.67
CA GLU A 212 -9.27 21.92 -17.26
C GLU A 212 -8.60 20.85 -16.38
N GLY A 213 -7.86 21.28 -15.36
CA GLY A 213 -7.08 20.37 -14.50
C GLY A 213 -5.79 19.87 -15.16
N GLY A 214 -5.31 20.49 -16.24
CA GLY A 214 -4.05 20.16 -16.90
C GLY A 214 -3.42 21.37 -17.58
N GLN A 215 -2.15 21.24 -17.96
CA GLN A 215 -1.42 22.32 -18.62
C GLN A 215 -0.54 21.80 -19.76
N VAL A 216 -0.59 22.49 -20.92
CA VAL A 216 0.38 22.35 -22.03
C VAL A 216 1.44 23.42 -21.83
N LEU A 217 2.68 23.05 -21.58
CA LEU A 217 3.76 24.04 -21.43
C LEU A 217 4.15 24.61 -22.79
N LEU A 218 4.16 25.93 -22.87
CA LEU A 218 4.51 26.67 -24.09
C LEU A 218 5.84 27.39 -23.91
N GLN A 219 6.60 27.46 -25.01
CA GLN A 219 7.77 28.34 -25.16
C GLN A 219 7.67 29.09 -26.48
N ASN A 220 7.78 30.41 -26.45
CA ASN A 220 7.61 31.28 -27.65
C ASN A 220 6.29 31.05 -28.42
N GLY A 221 5.23 30.66 -27.72
CA GLY A 221 3.93 30.37 -28.30
C GLY A 221 3.75 28.98 -28.90
N GLU A 222 4.75 28.08 -28.79
CA GLU A 222 4.69 26.71 -29.28
C GLU A 222 4.76 25.70 -28.14
N PRO A 223 4.08 24.53 -28.26
CA PRO A 223 4.19 23.44 -27.25
C PRO A 223 5.63 22.94 -27.13
N THR A 224 6.13 22.90 -25.90
CA THR A 224 7.47 22.36 -25.59
C THR A 224 7.55 20.84 -25.70
N GLY A 225 6.41 20.16 -25.67
CA GLY A 225 6.31 18.70 -25.50
C GLY A 225 5.98 18.28 -24.07
N ILE A 226 6.04 19.19 -23.10
CA ILE A 226 5.68 18.90 -21.71
C ILE A 226 4.18 19.13 -21.48
N LEU A 227 3.54 18.11 -20.93
CA LEU A 227 2.14 18.07 -20.56
C LEU A 227 2.04 17.78 -19.06
N ILE A 228 1.21 18.53 -18.34
CA ILE A 228 1.02 18.39 -16.90
C ILE A 228 -0.41 17.89 -16.63
N ASP A 229 -0.54 16.93 -15.73
CA ASP A 229 -1.78 16.37 -15.21
C ASP A 229 -2.76 15.97 -16.35
N LYS A 230 -4.02 16.42 -16.35
CA LYS A 230 -5.00 16.02 -17.37
C LYS A 230 -4.61 16.33 -18.82
N ALA A 231 -3.62 17.19 -19.06
CA ALA A 231 -3.13 17.41 -20.41
C ALA A 231 -2.41 16.18 -20.98
N GLU A 232 -1.73 15.38 -20.16
CA GLU A 232 -1.09 14.13 -20.58
C GLU A 232 -2.10 13.06 -21.01
N GLU A 233 -3.30 13.04 -20.40
CA GLU A 233 -4.38 12.11 -20.77
C GLU A 233 -4.79 12.24 -22.23
N GLN A 234 -4.62 13.43 -22.85
CA GLN A 234 -4.94 13.60 -24.28
C GLN A 234 -4.05 12.71 -25.15
N VAL A 235 -2.77 12.57 -24.80
CA VAL A 235 -1.85 11.64 -25.50
C VAL A 235 -2.14 10.21 -25.08
N ALA A 236 -2.34 9.95 -23.79
CA ALA A 236 -2.62 8.60 -23.28
C ALA A 236 -3.83 7.94 -23.99
N ARG A 237 -4.86 8.71 -24.36
CA ARG A 237 -6.06 8.23 -25.07
C ARG A 237 -5.80 7.73 -26.48
N VAL A 238 -4.75 8.20 -27.14
CA VAL A 238 -4.37 7.78 -28.50
C VAL A 238 -3.25 6.72 -28.53
N VAL A 239 -2.65 6.43 -27.37
CA VAL A 239 -1.75 5.29 -27.23
C VAL A 239 -2.58 3.99 -27.40
N PRO A 240 -2.12 3.01 -28.20
CA PRO A 240 -2.83 1.75 -28.38
C PRO A 240 -3.08 1.02 -27.06
N HIS A 241 -4.33 0.64 -26.82
CA HIS A 241 -4.69 -0.13 -25.63
C HIS A 241 -3.96 -1.49 -25.60
N PRO A 242 -3.64 -2.02 -24.40
CA PRO A 242 -3.09 -3.36 -24.27
C PRO A 242 -4.12 -4.42 -24.69
N THR A 243 -3.62 -5.55 -25.18
CA THR A 243 -4.49 -6.73 -25.41
C THR A 243 -4.77 -7.43 -24.08
N PRO A 244 -5.85 -8.25 -23.99
CA PRO A 244 -6.14 -9.04 -22.78
C PRO A 244 -4.96 -9.93 -22.33
N GLU A 245 -4.18 -10.48 -23.28
CA GLU A 245 -3.02 -11.30 -23.00
C GLU A 245 -1.88 -10.47 -22.40
N GLN A 246 -1.72 -9.22 -22.85
CA GLN A 246 -0.74 -8.29 -22.27
C GLN A 246 -1.15 -7.87 -20.86
N GLU A 247 -2.45 -7.62 -20.61
CA GLU A 247 -2.95 -7.32 -19.26
C GLU A 247 -2.75 -8.51 -18.29
N GLU A 248 -3.03 -9.75 -18.73
CA GLU A 248 -2.76 -10.97 -17.93
C GLU A 248 -1.27 -11.11 -17.63
N ALA A 249 -0.41 -10.99 -18.64
CA ALA A 249 1.04 -11.07 -18.47
C ALA A 249 1.57 -9.99 -17.53
N ALA A 250 1.04 -8.76 -17.61
CA ALA A 250 1.40 -7.65 -16.74
C ALA A 250 1.12 -7.94 -15.25
N LEU A 251 -0.08 -8.41 -14.93
CA LEU A 251 -0.46 -8.77 -13.56
C LEU A 251 0.41 -9.91 -13.01
N LEU A 252 0.72 -10.91 -13.82
CA LEU A 252 1.55 -12.03 -13.40
C LEU A 252 3.03 -11.66 -13.22
N GLU A 253 3.56 -10.75 -14.05
CA GLU A 253 4.93 -10.27 -13.90
C GLU A 253 5.07 -9.36 -12.68
N ALA A 254 4.12 -8.44 -12.47
CA ALA A 254 4.07 -7.61 -11.28
C ALA A 254 3.98 -8.45 -9.99
N GLN A 255 3.21 -9.54 -9.99
CA GLN A 255 3.15 -10.46 -8.86
C GLN A 255 4.52 -11.02 -8.46
N LYS A 256 5.37 -11.39 -9.43
CA LYS A 256 6.71 -11.92 -9.12
C LYS A 256 7.54 -10.89 -8.35
N SER A 257 7.51 -9.63 -8.80
CA SER A 257 8.20 -8.52 -8.14
C SER A 257 7.65 -8.28 -6.72
N CYS A 258 6.33 -8.31 -6.56
CA CYS A 258 5.68 -8.18 -5.25
C CYS A 258 6.11 -9.29 -4.27
N LEU A 259 6.07 -10.53 -4.71
CA LEU A 259 6.46 -11.68 -3.88
C LEU A 259 7.94 -11.63 -3.49
N ALA A 260 8.83 -11.23 -4.42
CA ALA A 260 10.25 -11.04 -4.13
C ALA A 260 10.50 -9.91 -3.12
N ALA A 261 9.62 -8.90 -3.06
CA ALA A 261 9.66 -7.81 -2.09
C ALA A 261 8.97 -8.15 -0.75
N GLY A 262 8.36 -9.34 -0.62
CA GLY A 262 7.66 -9.76 0.61
C GLY A 262 6.21 -9.29 0.71
N LEU A 263 5.67 -8.71 -0.35
CA LEU A 263 4.26 -8.32 -0.40
C LEU A 263 3.37 -9.54 -0.55
N THR A 264 2.46 -9.74 0.39
CA THR A 264 1.40 -10.75 0.34
C THR A 264 0.04 -10.12 0.05
N SER A 265 -0.07 -8.83 0.37
CA SER A 265 -1.27 -8.02 0.18
C SER A 265 -0.89 -6.64 -0.33
N LEU A 266 -1.80 -6.03 -1.08
CA LEU A 266 -1.62 -4.66 -1.57
C LEU A 266 -2.97 -3.97 -1.87
N THR A 267 -2.92 -2.65 -1.92
CA THR A 267 -4.04 -1.81 -2.39
C THR A 267 -3.66 -1.21 -3.74
N ASP A 268 -4.33 -1.66 -4.80
CA ASP A 268 -4.14 -1.12 -6.17
C ASP A 268 -5.07 0.06 -6.40
N CYS A 269 -4.49 1.22 -6.67
CA CYS A 269 -5.20 2.50 -6.70
C CYS A 269 -5.65 2.88 -8.10
N GLY A 270 -6.98 2.92 -8.31
CA GLY A 270 -7.56 3.36 -9.59
C GLY A 270 -7.61 2.25 -10.63
N VAL A 271 -8.39 1.19 -10.38
CA VAL A 271 -8.48 0.00 -11.24
C VAL A 271 -9.78 0.02 -12.04
N PRO A 272 -9.74 -0.09 -13.38
CA PRO A 272 -10.94 -0.16 -14.21
C PRO A 272 -11.59 -1.54 -14.13
N LEU A 273 -12.89 -1.61 -14.44
CA LEU A 273 -13.71 -2.80 -14.27
C LEU A 273 -13.20 -4.05 -15.02
N ASN A 274 -12.66 -3.88 -16.24
CA ASN A 274 -12.11 -5.01 -17.01
C ASN A 274 -10.92 -5.66 -16.28
N VAL A 275 -10.03 -4.85 -15.69
CA VAL A 275 -8.87 -5.34 -14.92
C VAL A 275 -9.29 -5.97 -13.60
N ILE A 276 -10.27 -5.38 -12.89
CA ILE A 276 -10.86 -6.00 -11.68
C ILE A 276 -11.38 -7.40 -12.00
N ARG A 277 -12.12 -7.56 -13.11
CA ARG A 277 -12.62 -8.87 -13.56
C ARG A 277 -11.50 -9.84 -13.94
N LEU A 278 -10.43 -9.33 -14.54
CA LEU A 278 -9.26 -10.13 -14.87
C LEU A 278 -8.53 -10.60 -13.60
N MET A 279 -8.35 -9.74 -12.61
CA MET A 279 -7.79 -10.12 -11.30
C MET A 279 -8.61 -11.24 -10.65
N ASP A 280 -9.93 -11.11 -10.61
CA ASP A 280 -10.84 -12.12 -10.06
C ASP A 280 -10.73 -13.46 -10.80
N LYS A 281 -10.71 -13.42 -12.15
CA LYS A 281 -10.51 -14.61 -13.00
C LYS A 281 -9.18 -15.29 -12.67
N LEU A 282 -8.07 -14.55 -12.67
CA LEU A 282 -6.73 -15.11 -12.43
C LEU A 282 -6.58 -15.66 -11.01
N GLN A 283 -7.24 -15.08 -10.02
CA GLN A 283 -7.27 -15.62 -8.66
C GLN A 283 -8.08 -16.91 -8.57
N LYS A 284 -9.21 -17.02 -9.26
CA LYS A 284 -10.01 -18.27 -9.37
C LYS A 284 -9.27 -19.37 -10.12
N GLU A 285 -8.45 -19.00 -11.09
CA GLU A 285 -7.55 -19.92 -11.82
C GLU A 285 -6.27 -20.26 -11.04
N GLU A 286 -6.13 -19.78 -9.80
CA GLU A 286 -4.94 -19.98 -8.97
C GLU A 286 -3.62 -19.45 -9.59
N LYS A 287 -3.69 -18.54 -10.56
CA LYS A 287 -2.53 -17.89 -11.18
C LYS A 287 -2.07 -16.66 -10.40
N LEU A 288 -3.00 -15.84 -9.94
CA LEU A 288 -2.73 -14.65 -9.13
C LEU A 288 -2.98 -14.98 -7.65
N LYS A 289 -1.93 -14.98 -6.84
CA LYS A 289 -1.95 -15.43 -5.44
C LYS A 289 -2.07 -14.29 -4.43
N LEU A 290 -1.65 -13.08 -4.82
CA LEU A 290 -1.69 -11.88 -3.97
C LEU A 290 -3.12 -11.56 -3.52
N ARG A 291 -3.24 -11.02 -2.29
CA ARG A 291 -4.50 -10.43 -1.83
C ARG A 291 -4.54 -8.96 -2.23
N ILE A 292 -5.58 -8.58 -2.93
CA ILE A 292 -5.70 -7.26 -3.55
C ILE A 292 -6.94 -6.55 -3.03
N ASN A 293 -6.77 -5.33 -2.52
CA ASN A 293 -7.83 -4.37 -2.37
C ASN A 293 -7.80 -3.45 -3.60
N ALA A 294 -8.67 -3.67 -4.56
CA ALA A 294 -8.76 -2.85 -5.76
C ALA A 294 -9.65 -1.63 -5.51
N MET A 295 -9.08 -0.45 -5.57
CA MET A 295 -9.82 0.81 -5.57
C MET A 295 -10.36 1.09 -6.96
N MET A 296 -11.66 1.30 -7.06
CA MET A 296 -12.37 1.51 -8.33
C MET A 296 -11.97 2.85 -8.97
N ASN A 297 -11.76 2.85 -10.26
CA ASN A 297 -11.82 4.08 -11.05
C ASN A 297 -13.23 4.69 -10.98
N PRO A 298 -13.35 6.02 -10.93
CA PRO A 298 -14.64 6.72 -10.85
C PRO A 298 -15.34 6.87 -12.22
N ASP A 299 -15.04 6.00 -13.19
CA ASP A 299 -15.72 5.99 -14.49
C ASP A 299 -17.13 5.39 -14.39
N SER A 300 -18.03 5.81 -15.29
CA SER A 300 -19.44 5.40 -15.25
C SER A 300 -19.64 3.89 -15.37
N VAL A 301 -18.82 3.22 -16.20
CA VAL A 301 -18.93 1.76 -16.41
C VAL A 301 -18.63 1.01 -15.13
N THR A 302 -17.57 1.40 -14.44
CA THR A 302 -17.14 0.80 -13.17
C THR A 302 -18.13 1.12 -12.06
N LEU A 303 -18.53 2.39 -11.89
CA LEU A 303 -19.48 2.79 -10.85
C LEU A 303 -20.87 2.15 -11.05
N ASP A 304 -21.42 2.17 -12.26
CA ASP A 304 -22.72 1.56 -12.57
C ASP A 304 -22.73 0.04 -12.28
N HIS A 305 -21.60 -0.63 -12.56
CA HIS A 305 -21.48 -2.05 -12.25
C HIS A 305 -21.62 -2.30 -10.74
N PHE A 306 -20.88 -1.55 -9.90
CA PHE A 306 -20.89 -1.76 -8.45
C PHE A 306 -22.13 -1.16 -7.78
N VAL A 307 -22.76 -0.13 -8.34
CA VAL A 307 -24.10 0.34 -7.91
C VAL A 307 -25.14 -0.79 -8.02
N LYS A 308 -25.10 -1.58 -9.09
CA LYS A 308 -26.03 -2.69 -9.30
C LYS A 308 -25.71 -3.93 -8.46
N ASN A 309 -24.42 -4.23 -8.28
CA ASN A 309 -23.97 -5.51 -7.71
C ASN A 309 -23.47 -5.40 -6.26
N GLY A 310 -23.29 -4.19 -5.75
CA GLY A 310 -22.76 -3.95 -4.39
C GLY A 310 -21.26 -4.18 -4.26
N LEU A 311 -20.79 -4.21 -2.99
CA LEU A 311 -19.40 -4.51 -2.65
C LEU A 311 -19.05 -5.94 -3.09
N TYR A 312 -17.81 -6.11 -3.59
CA TYR A 312 -17.30 -7.43 -3.94
C TYR A 312 -16.17 -7.83 -2.98
N LYS A 313 -16.26 -9.02 -2.42
CA LYS A 313 -15.22 -9.57 -1.53
C LYS A 313 -15.10 -11.09 -1.73
N THR A 314 -13.87 -11.55 -1.92
CA THR A 314 -13.44 -12.95 -1.81
C THR A 314 -12.31 -13.03 -0.78
N ASP A 315 -11.70 -14.20 -0.61
CA ASP A 315 -10.53 -14.35 0.26
C ASP A 315 -9.30 -13.57 -0.25
N ARG A 316 -9.26 -13.22 -1.56
CA ARG A 316 -8.10 -12.58 -2.19
C ARG A 316 -8.39 -11.26 -2.87
N LEU A 317 -9.64 -10.93 -3.15
CA LEU A 317 -10.02 -9.67 -3.82
C LEU A 317 -11.10 -8.96 -3.03
N ARG A 318 -10.84 -7.69 -2.74
CA ARG A 318 -11.82 -6.77 -2.19
C ARG A 318 -11.99 -5.58 -3.13
N VAL A 319 -13.24 -5.20 -3.42
CA VAL A 319 -13.58 -4.00 -4.19
C VAL A 319 -14.69 -3.26 -3.45
N GLY A 320 -14.39 -2.06 -2.98
CA GLY A 320 -15.35 -1.30 -2.17
C GLY A 320 -14.87 0.11 -1.85
N THR A 321 -13.83 0.57 -2.55
CA THR A 321 -13.25 1.89 -2.39
C THR A 321 -13.21 2.59 -3.74
N ILE A 322 -13.59 3.87 -3.80
CA ILE A 322 -13.43 4.71 -5.00
C ILE A 322 -12.15 5.52 -4.84
N LYS A 323 -11.25 5.50 -5.85
CA LYS A 323 -10.05 6.35 -5.91
C LYS A 323 -10.38 7.66 -6.63
N LEU A 324 -10.01 8.78 -6.01
CA LEU A 324 -10.12 10.13 -6.58
C LEU A 324 -8.78 10.84 -6.54
N TYR A 325 -8.66 11.91 -7.32
CA TYR A 325 -7.50 12.79 -7.36
C TYR A 325 -7.96 14.23 -7.19
N ALA A 326 -7.47 14.94 -6.16
CA ALA A 326 -7.83 16.33 -5.91
C ALA A 326 -6.88 17.30 -6.60
N ASP A 327 -5.62 16.92 -6.70
CA ASP A 327 -4.55 17.74 -7.28
C ASP A 327 -3.46 16.86 -7.90
N GLY A 328 -2.41 17.50 -8.41
CA GLY A 328 -1.21 16.84 -8.94
C GLY A 328 -0.09 16.71 -7.91
N ALA A 329 1.15 16.43 -8.38
CA ALA A 329 2.30 16.20 -7.54
C ALA A 329 3.10 17.47 -7.21
N LEU A 330 3.84 17.43 -6.08
CA LEU A 330 4.66 18.56 -5.63
C LEU A 330 5.86 18.79 -6.55
N GLY A 331 6.49 17.72 -7.04
CA GLY A 331 7.68 17.79 -7.89
C GLY A 331 7.45 18.45 -9.23
N SER A 332 6.30 18.19 -9.86
CA SER A 332 5.85 18.78 -11.13
C SER A 332 5.17 20.15 -10.96
N ARG A 333 4.97 20.63 -9.72
CA ARG A 333 4.21 21.85 -9.35
C ARG A 333 2.72 21.77 -9.70
N GLY A 334 2.15 20.56 -9.76
CA GLY A 334 0.72 20.32 -9.90
C GLY A 334 -0.05 20.31 -8.58
N ALA A 335 0.64 20.08 -7.45
CA ALA A 335 0.01 20.05 -6.12
C ALA A 335 -0.64 21.39 -5.78
N LEU A 336 -1.92 21.36 -5.39
CA LEU A 336 -2.74 22.57 -5.16
C LEU A 336 -2.44 23.18 -3.78
N LEU A 337 -1.79 24.34 -3.76
CA LEU A 337 -1.34 25.02 -2.55
C LEU A 337 -2.24 26.20 -2.19
N LEU A 338 -2.30 26.54 -0.90
CA LEU A 338 -2.98 27.75 -0.39
C LEU A 338 -2.24 29.04 -0.78
N GLU A 339 -0.90 28.96 -0.86
CA GLU A 339 -0.03 30.04 -1.30
C GLU A 339 0.81 29.56 -2.49
N PRO A 340 1.24 30.46 -3.40
CA PRO A 340 2.06 30.08 -4.55
C PRO A 340 3.31 29.29 -4.18
N TYR A 341 3.83 28.54 -5.12
CA TYR A 341 5.11 27.86 -4.97
C TYR A 341 6.21 28.90 -4.67
N SER A 342 7.14 28.58 -3.76
CA SER A 342 8.19 29.51 -3.37
C SER A 342 9.18 29.79 -4.51
N ASP A 343 9.34 28.82 -5.41
CA ASP A 343 10.20 28.91 -6.59
C ASP A 343 9.44 29.21 -7.89
N ASP A 344 8.11 29.42 -7.81
CA ASP A 344 7.25 29.84 -8.92
C ASP A 344 6.05 30.64 -8.39
N PRO A 345 6.24 31.95 -8.11
CA PRO A 345 5.20 32.80 -7.49
C PRO A 345 3.93 33.01 -8.33
N SER A 346 3.92 32.59 -9.59
CA SER A 346 2.74 32.66 -10.45
C SER A 346 1.90 31.39 -10.42
N ASN A 347 2.37 30.33 -9.77
CA ASN A 347 1.77 29.01 -9.77
C ASN A 347 1.34 28.58 -8.36
N GLN A 348 0.12 28.09 -8.22
CA GLN A 348 -0.45 27.51 -7.00
C GLN A 348 -0.83 26.02 -7.17
N GLY A 349 -0.48 25.40 -8.30
CA GLY A 349 -0.90 24.06 -8.66
C GLY A 349 -2.28 24.01 -9.33
N LEU A 350 -2.81 22.81 -9.49
CA LEU A 350 -4.01 22.54 -10.27
C LEU A 350 -5.03 21.75 -9.44
N GLN A 351 -6.29 22.21 -9.46
CA GLN A 351 -7.41 21.41 -8.98
C GLN A 351 -7.89 20.52 -10.12
N MET A 352 -7.88 19.18 -9.89
CA MET A 352 -8.18 18.21 -10.95
C MET A 352 -9.65 18.20 -11.38
N GLU A 353 -10.58 18.36 -10.43
CA GLU A 353 -12.03 18.35 -10.67
C GLU A 353 -12.73 19.45 -9.85
N PRO A 354 -13.85 19.98 -10.32
CA PRO A 354 -14.66 20.91 -9.52
C PRO A 354 -15.12 20.31 -8.19
N ALA A 355 -15.29 21.12 -7.14
CA ALA A 355 -15.75 20.68 -5.83
C ALA A 355 -17.07 19.87 -5.88
N ALA A 356 -17.99 20.24 -6.79
CA ALA A 356 -19.26 19.55 -7.01
C ALA A 356 -19.09 18.10 -7.47
N TYR A 357 -18.02 17.79 -8.19
CA TYR A 357 -17.70 16.42 -8.58
C TYR A 357 -17.41 15.57 -7.36
N TYR A 358 -16.52 16.02 -6.46
CA TYR A 358 -16.20 15.28 -5.23
C TYR A 358 -17.43 15.14 -4.32
N ASP A 359 -18.25 16.20 -4.18
CA ASP A 359 -19.53 16.14 -3.46
C ASP A 359 -20.44 15.03 -4.02
N SER A 360 -20.55 14.91 -5.36
CA SER A 360 -21.40 13.91 -6.01
C SER A 360 -20.92 12.48 -5.76
N ILE A 361 -19.61 12.22 -5.90
CA ILE A 361 -19.02 10.91 -5.66
C ILE A 361 -19.08 10.53 -4.17
N CYS A 362 -18.82 11.49 -3.26
CA CYS A 362 -18.96 11.27 -1.82
C CYS A 362 -20.42 10.96 -1.43
N SER A 363 -21.40 11.62 -2.05
CA SER A 363 -22.82 11.30 -1.86
C SER A 363 -23.15 9.88 -2.31
N LEU A 364 -22.69 9.47 -3.49
CA LEU A 364 -22.86 8.11 -4.01
C LEU A 364 -22.21 7.08 -3.06
N ALA A 365 -20.96 7.31 -2.67
CA ALA A 365 -20.24 6.44 -1.74
C ALA A 365 -20.96 6.32 -0.38
N ARG A 366 -21.51 7.43 0.12
CA ARG A 366 -22.30 7.46 1.36
C ARG A 366 -23.56 6.61 1.26
N GLN A 367 -24.28 6.67 0.13
CA GLN A 367 -25.50 5.89 -0.13
C GLN A 367 -25.23 4.38 -0.22
N HIS A 368 -24.12 3.99 -0.84
CA HIS A 368 -23.76 2.59 -1.07
C HIS A 368 -22.82 2.00 -0.01
N ASN A 369 -22.52 2.75 1.05
CA ASN A 369 -21.60 2.35 2.12
C ASN A 369 -20.19 2.02 1.61
N TRP A 370 -19.71 2.73 0.59
CA TRP A 370 -18.38 2.60 0.05
C TRP A 370 -17.39 3.52 0.76
N GLN A 371 -16.14 3.10 0.73
CA GLN A 371 -14.99 3.94 1.11
C GLN A 371 -14.63 4.88 -0.03
N VAL A 372 -14.15 6.07 0.29
CA VAL A 372 -13.53 6.99 -0.67
C VAL A 372 -12.08 7.20 -0.27
N ALA A 373 -11.18 7.18 -1.23
CA ALA A 373 -9.76 7.46 -1.07
C ALA A 373 -9.37 8.56 -2.08
N THR A 374 -8.95 9.71 -1.59
CA THR A 374 -8.62 10.84 -2.46
C THR A 374 -7.16 11.23 -2.31
N HIS A 375 -6.44 11.26 -3.45
CA HIS A 375 -5.09 11.80 -3.54
C HIS A 375 -5.13 13.31 -3.22
N CYS A 376 -4.38 13.73 -2.22
CA CYS A 376 -4.21 15.13 -1.84
C CYS A 376 -2.77 15.38 -1.40
N ILE A 377 -2.01 16.08 -2.21
CA ILE A 377 -0.63 16.46 -1.92
C ILE A 377 -0.57 17.86 -1.32
N GLY A 378 -1.14 18.85 -1.99
CA GLY A 378 -1.12 20.24 -1.53
C GLY A 378 -2.05 20.50 -0.34
N ASP A 379 -1.73 21.53 0.43
CA ASP A 379 -2.50 21.91 1.62
C ASP A 379 -3.90 22.48 1.27
N SER A 380 -4.07 23.07 0.11
CA SER A 380 -5.39 23.50 -0.39
C SER A 380 -6.23 22.28 -0.79
N ALA A 381 -5.65 21.27 -1.45
CA ALA A 381 -6.33 20.03 -1.79
C ALA A 381 -6.76 19.25 -0.55
N ASN A 382 -5.87 19.10 0.45
CA ASN A 382 -6.18 18.50 1.73
C ASN A 382 -7.36 19.21 2.43
N ARG A 383 -7.33 20.55 2.50
CA ARG A 383 -8.42 21.35 3.07
C ARG A 383 -9.73 21.16 2.34
N LEU A 384 -9.71 21.21 0.99
CA LEU A 384 -10.89 21.02 0.15
C LEU A 384 -11.57 19.70 0.45
N ILE A 385 -10.80 18.60 0.42
CA ILE A 385 -11.35 17.26 0.58
C ILE A 385 -11.77 16.98 2.04
N LEU A 386 -11.02 17.44 3.04
CA LEU A 386 -11.43 17.35 4.44
C LEU A 386 -12.76 18.07 4.69
N ASN A 387 -12.94 19.26 4.11
CA ASN A 387 -14.20 20.00 4.20
C ASN A 387 -15.37 19.26 3.51
N ILE A 388 -15.13 18.65 2.34
CA ILE A 388 -16.14 17.85 1.65
C ILE A 388 -16.47 16.60 2.46
N TYR A 389 -15.46 15.85 2.91
CA TYR A 389 -15.65 14.67 3.75
C TYR A 389 -16.42 14.98 5.03
N GLY A 390 -16.14 16.14 5.66
CA GLY A 390 -16.83 16.59 6.86
C GLY A 390 -18.36 16.74 6.69
N LYS A 391 -18.84 17.13 5.49
CA LYS A 391 -20.28 17.21 5.18
C LYS A 391 -20.96 15.83 5.31
N PHE A 392 -20.29 14.77 4.87
CA PHE A 392 -20.85 13.41 4.81
C PHE A 392 -20.55 12.57 6.05
N LEU A 393 -19.39 12.75 6.67
CA LEU A 393 -18.95 11.98 7.83
C LEU A 393 -19.45 12.57 9.15
N GLN A 394 -19.57 13.91 9.26
CA GLN A 394 -20.15 14.71 10.35
C GLN A 394 -19.45 14.59 11.71
N SER A 395 -19.01 13.39 12.10
CA SER A 395 -18.34 13.11 13.37
C SER A 395 -17.47 11.87 13.25
N THR A 396 -16.92 11.39 14.37
CA THR A 396 -16.19 10.12 14.44
C THR A 396 -17.05 8.95 13.96
N ASN A 397 -16.48 8.09 13.12
CA ASN A 397 -17.18 7.01 12.44
C ASN A 397 -16.21 5.89 12.04
N ASP A 398 -16.69 4.76 11.50
CA ASP A 398 -15.89 3.66 10.96
C ASP A 398 -16.10 3.47 9.44
N ARG A 399 -16.23 4.59 8.69
CA ARG A 399 -16.32 4.51 7.21
C ARG A 399 -14.97 4.39 6.56
N ARG A 400 -13.90 4.73 7.30
CA ARG A 400 -12.52 4.61 6.88
C ARG A 400 -12.21 5.34 5.58
N TRP A 401 -12.87 6.49 5.32
CA TRP A 401 -12.51 7.33 4.18
C TRP A 401 -11.08 7.83 4.35
N ARG A 402 -10.35 7.93 3.24
CA ARG A 402 -8.91 8.13 3.25
C ARG A 402 -8.53 9.39 2.48
N ILE A 403 -7.50 10.05 2.96
CA ILE A 403 -6.68 10.97 2.17
C ILE A 403 -5.36 10.24 1.89
N GLU A 404 -5.10 10.00 0.62
CA GLU A 404 -3.86 9.45 0.14
C GLU A 404 -2.80 10.54 0.10
N HIS A 405 -1.60 10.21 0.47
CA HIS A 405 -0.44 11.08 0.66
C HIS A 405 -0.54 11.98 1.89
N ALA A 406 -1.57 12.82 2.04
CA ALA A 406 -1.66 13.81 3.12
C ALA A 406 -0.30 14.52 3.32
N GLN A 407 0.32 14.92 2.18
CA GLN A 407 1.74 15.24 2.13
C GLN A 407 2.06 16.61 2.70
N VAL A 408 1.28 17.63 2.31
CA VAL A 408 1.36 18.99 2.86
C VAL A 408 0.03 19.29 3.53
N VAL A 409 0.02 19.45 4.86
CA VAL A 409 -1.22 19.71 5.62
C VAL A 409 -1.08 21.02 6.37
N HIS A 410 -2.01 21.95 6.14
CA HIS A 410 -2.00 23.21 6.86
C HIS A 410 -2.23 22.98 8.37
N PRO A 411 -1.54 23.69 9.29
CA PRO A 411 -1.67 23.49 10.74
C PRO A 411 -3.10 23.49 11.27
N ALA A 412 -4.00 24.29 10.71
CA ALA A 412 -5.40 24.39 11.12
C ALA A 412 -6.28 23.22 10.67
N ASP A 413 -5.76 22.27 9.88
CA ASP A 413 -6.55 21.19 9.29
C ASP A 413 -6.25 19.81 9.88
N PHE A 414 -5.16 19.66 10.67
CA PHE A 414 -4.78 18.37 11.25
C PHE A 414 -5.89 17.76 12.13
N ASP A 415 -6.59 18.56 12.93
CA ASP A 415 -7.64 18.08 13.84
C ASP A 415 -8.86 17.51 13.10
N GLN A 416 -9.05 17.86 11.83
CA GLN A 416 -10.14 17.34 11.01
C GLN A 416 -10.01 15.84 10.74
N PHE A 417 -8.77 15.30 10.67
CA PHE A 417 -8.55 13.85 10.54
C PHE A 417 -9.18 13.09 11.73
N ALA A 418 -8.91 13.52 12.97
CA ALA A 418 -9.52 12.93 14.17
C ALA A 418 -11.03 13.19 14.21
N ARG A 419 -11.45 14.42 13.94
CA ARG A 419 -12.86 14.86 14.03
C ARG A 419 -13.77 14.01 13.15
N TYR A 420 -13.34 13.69 11.94
CA TYR A 420 -14.13 12.96 10.96
C TYR A 420 -13.67 11.51 10.75
N SER A 421 -12.71 11.03 11.55
CA SER A 421 -12.08 9.69 11.38
C SER A 421 -11.57 9.44 9.95
N VAL A 422 -10.98 10.45 9.33
CA VAL A 422 -10.34 10.35 8.01
C VAL A 422 -8.95 9.74 8.17
N ILE A 423 -8.66 8.69 7.41
CA ILE A 423 -7.38 7.98 7.48
C ILE A 423 -6.34 8.73 6.65
N PRO A 424 -5.22 9.20 7.23
CA PRO A 424 -4.08 9.64 6.45
C PRO A 424 -3.29 8.40 5.98
N SER A 425 -3.29 8.14 4.69
CA SER A 425 -2.57 7.03 4.08
C SER A 425 -1.31 7.57 3.41
N VAL A 426 -0.15 7.29 3.99
CA VAL A 426 1.10 7.96 3.64
C VAL A 426 2.09 7.05 2.92
N GLN A 427 3.13 7.66 2.36
CA GLN A 427 4.25 7.00 1.70
C GLN A 427 5.55 7.58 2.28
N ALA A 428 6.19 6.81 3.17
CA ALA A 428 7.33 7.34 3.93
C ALA A 428 8.55 7.61 3.04
N THR A 429 8.69 6.90 1.93
CA THR A 429 9.77 7.07 0.95
C THR A 429 9.75 8.45 0.30
N HIS A 430 8.56 9.01 0.02
CA HIS A 430 8.45 10.36 -0.55
C HIS A 430 9.14 11.44 0.28
N ALA A 431 9.11 11.32 1.61
CA ALA A 431 9.83 12.28 2.46
C ALA A 431 11.34 12.28 2.20
N ILE A 432 11.88 11.16 1.75
CA ILE A 432 13.32 10.98 1.53
C ILE A 432 13.70 11.32 0.09
N SER A 433 12.92 10.90 -0.88
CA SER A 433 13.13 11.25 -2.29
C SER A 433 12.94 12.75 -2.55
N ASP A 434 12.03 13.41 -1.83
CA ASP A 434 11.68 14.81 -2.02
C ASP A 434 12.57 15.78 -1.20
N MET A 435 13.25 15.32 -0.14
CA MET A 435 13.91 16.20 0.86
C MET A 435 14.88 17.21 0.28
N GLU A 436 15.51 16.90 -0.86
CA GLU A 436 16.53 17.77 -1.47
C GLU A 436 15.94 18.97 -2.20
N TRP A 437 14.69 18.86 -2.65
CA TRP A 437 14.06 19.91 -3.45
C TRP A 437 12.73 20.44 -2.84
N ALA A 438 12.10 19.74 -1.92
CA ALA A 438 10.82 20.14 -1.34
C ALA A 438 10.87 21.53 -0.69
N VAL A 439 12.02 21.92 -0.10
CA VAL A 439 12.22 23.26 0.47
C VAL A 439 12.16 24.36 -0.60
N GLN A 440 12.56 24.07 -1.84
CA GLN A 440 12.50 25.02 -2.94
C GLN A 440 11.02 25.27 -3.34
N ARG A 441 10.20 24.20 -3.36
CA ARG A 441 8.76 24.28 -3.69
C ARG A 441 7.97 25.02 -2.62
N LEU A 442 8.20 24.70 -1.34
CA LEU A 442 7.34 25.11 -0.23
C LEU A 442 7.90 26.27 0.61
N GLY A 443 9.20 26.51 0.55
CA GLY A 443 9.89 27.34 1.54
C GLY A 443 9.96 26.65 2.92
N LYS A 444 10.75 27.22 3.82
CA LYS A 444 11.07 26.60 5.12
C LYS A 444 9.87 26.43 6.05
N GLU A 445 8.92 27.38 6.04
CA GLU A 445 7.80 27.36 7.00
C GLU A 445 6.76 26.30 6.62
N ARG A 446 6.33 26.23 5.36
CA ARG A 446 5.36 25.22 4.90
C ARG A 446 5.94 23.80 4.99
N LEU A 447 7.25 23.65 4.72
CA LEU A 447 7.94 22.36 4.82
C LEU A 447 7.82 21.73 6.22
N LYS A 448 7.72 22.49 7.31
CA LYS A 448 7.54 21.98 8.68
C LYS A 448 6.24 21.16 8.88
N ASN A 449 5.27 21.35 8.01
CA ASN A 449 3.98 20.67 8.08
C ASN A 449 3.76 19.71 6.90
N SER A 450 4.84 19.43 6.17
CA SER A 450 4.87 18.44 5.10
C SER A 450 5.51 17.15 5.62
N TYR A 451 5.07 16.00 5.13
CA TYR A 451 5.55 14.68 5.59
C TYR A 451 5.46 14.52 7.11
N ALA A 452 4.43 15.12 7.73
CA ALA A 452 4.29 15.27 9.17
C ALA A 452 3.65 14.04 9.84
N TYR A 453 4.24 12.86 9.63
CA TYR A 453 3.63 11.57 9.94
C TYR A 453 3.32 11.39 11.43
N GLN A 454 4.14 11.89 12.35
CA GLN A 454 3.82 11.84 13.78
C GLN A 454 2.61 12.71 14.15
N LYS A 455 2.46 13.88 13.52
CA LYS A 455 1.27 14.72 13.74
C LYS A 455 0.01 14.02 13.25
N LEU A 456 0.07 13.39 12.06
CA LEU A 456 -1.05 12.62 11.50
C LEU A 456 -1.36 11.38 12.34
N LEU A 457 -0.34 10.65 12.79
CA LEU A 457 -0.48 9.50 13.67
C LEU A 457 -1.17 9.87 14.99
N GLN A 458 -0.80 11.01 15.60
CA GLN A 458 -1.41 11.52 16.84
C GLN A 458 -2.91 11.81 16.68
N GLN A 459 -3.38 12.18 15.47
CA GLN A 459 -4.81 12.40 15.23
C GLN A 459 -5.61 11.10 15.25
N MET A 460 -5.10 10.04 14.63
CA MET A 460 -5.84 8.80 14.39
C MET A 460 -5.42 7.63 15.28
N GLY A 461 -4.25 7.68 15.90
CA GLY A 461 -3.65 6.58 16.65
C GLY A 461 -3.10 5.45 15.76
N TRP A 462 -3.23 5.53 14.45
CA TRP A 462 -2.74 4.58 13.46
C TRP A 462 -2.62 5.23 12.07
N LEU A 463 -1.74 4.68 11.21
CA LEU A 463 -1.35 5.31 9.97
C LEU A 463 -0.89 4.24 8.97
N PRO A 464 -1.70 3.87 7.94
CA PRO A 464 -1.27 2.96 6.90
C PRO A 464 -0.24 3.62 5.99
N ASN A 465 0.75 2.84 5.56
CA ASN A 465 1.89 3.28 4.77
C ASN A 465 2.04 2.39 3.54
N GLY A 466 2.18 2.99 2.39
CA GLY A 466 2.39 2.32 1.10
C GLY A 466 3.72 2.70 0.47
N THR A 467 4.08 2.02 -0.59
CA THR A 467 5.26 2.36 -1.38
C THR A 467 4.94 3.36 -2.46
N ASP A 468 3.70 3.34 -2.96
CA ASP A 468 3.29 4.05 -4.17
C ASP A 468 4.05 3.59 -5.43
N PHE A 469 4.51 2.30 -5.46
CA PHE A 469 5.19 1.83 -6.67
C PHE A 469 4.28 1.91 -7.90
N PRO A 470 4.78 2.33 -9.08
CA PRO A 470 6.17 2.51 -9.48
C PRO A 470 6.75 3.93 -9.28
N ILE A 471 6.07 4.82 -8.55
CA ILE A 471 6.59 6.16 -8.23
C ILE A 471 7.85 6.00 -7.37
N GLU A 472 7.79 5.13 -6.39
CA GLU A 472 8.91 4.68 -5.57
C GLU A 472 9.28 3.22 -5.86
N LYS A 473 10.38 2.75 -5.27
CA LYS A 473 10.79 1.34 -5.40
C LYS A 473 9.80 0.41 -4.71
N ILE A 474 9.52 -0.73 -5.32
CA ILE A 474 8.73 -1.80 -4.73
C ILE A 474 9.51 -2.46 -3.57
N SER A 475 9.49 -1.84 -2.38
CA SER A 475 10.21 -2.34 -1.21
C SER A 475 9.58 -1.87 0.10
N PRO A 476 8.76 -2.69 0.76
CA PRO A 476 8.27 -2.40 2.12
C PRO A 476 9.40 -2.21 3.14
N VAL A 477 10.55 -2.85 2.93
CA VAL A 477 11.74 -2.66 3.77
C VAL A 477 12.28 -1.23 3.66
N LEU A 478 12.34 -0.66 2.46
CA LEU A 478 12.74 0.73 2.27
C LEU A 478 11.69 1.71 2.81
N THR A 479 10.41 1.37 2.69
CA THR A 479 9.32 2.15 3.30
C THR A 479 9.45 2.15 4.83
N PHE A 480 9.73 1.00 5.45
CA PHE A 480 10.04 0.89 6.86
C PHE A 480 11.28 1.73 7.23
N TYR A 481 12.36 1.61 6.46
CA TYR A 481 13.60 2.35 6.67
C TYR A 481 13.35 3.87 6.65
N ALA A 482 12.69 4.37 5.63
CA ALA A 482 12.37 5.78 5.47
C ALA A 482 11.49 6.31 6.63
N ALA A 483 10.50 5.51 7.06
CA ALA A 483 9.62 5.87 8.16
C ALA A 483 10.36 6.02 9.50
N VAL A 484 11.35 5.14 9.76
CA VAL A 484 12.09 5.10 11.04
C VAL A 484 13.26 6.06 11.07
N PHE A 485 14.09 6.02 10.03
CA PHE A 485 15.39 6.71 10.08
C PHE A 485 15.35 8.10 9.43
N ARG A 486 14.44 8.33 8.52
CA ARG A 486 14.28 9.62 7.85
C ARG A 486 15.57 10.08 7.15
N THR A 487 16.36 9.14 6.62
CA THR A 487 17.61 9.37 5.90
C THR A 487 17.58 8.66 4.55
N ASN A 488 18.41 9.11 3.60
CA ASN A 488 18.70 8.31 2.42
C ASN A 488 19.54 7.06 2.78
N LEU A 489 19.82 6.20 1.81
CA LEU A 489 20.57 4.96 2.03
C LEU A 489 22.05 5.18 2.40
N GLU A 490 22.55 6.39 2.22
CA GLU A 490 23.89 6.84 2.66
C GLU A 490 23.88 7.37 4.11
N GLY A 491 22.72 7.36 4.77
CA GLY A 491 22.55 7.87 6.13
C GLY A 491 22.50 9.40 6.21
N LYS A 492 22.10 10.08 5.15
CA LYS A 492 22.00 11.54 5.10
C LYS A 492 20.53 12.02 5.06
N PRO A 493 20.23 13.16 5.71
CA PRO A 493 21.07 13.91 6.66
C PRO A 493 21.29 13.10 7.96
N GLU A 494 22.44 13.25 8.63
CA GLU A 494 22.85 12.41 9.78
C GLU A 494 21.83 12.36 10.93
N LYS A 495 21.06 13.42 11.12
CA LYS A 495 20.02 13.50 12.15
C LYS A 495 18.64 13.08 11.64
N GLY A 496 18.52 12.70 10.37
CA GLY A 496 17.25 12.49 9.69
C GLY A 496 16.59 13.78 9.20
N PHE A 497 15.83 13.66 8.11
CA PHE A 497 14.98 14.74 7.60
C PHE A 497 13.72 14.85 8.47
N GLN A 498 13.52 15.99 9.16
CA GLN A 498 12.43 16.18 10.13
C GLN A 498 12.32 15.01 11.12
N PRO A 499 13.33 14.78 11.96
CA PRO A 499 13.40 13.59 12.83
C PRO A 499 12.22 13.50 13.83
N GLU A 500 11.57 14.62 14.14
CA GLU A 500 10.36 14.69 14.96
C GLU A 500 9.16 13.98 14.34
N ASN A 501 9.19 13.73 13.02
CA ASN A 501 8.17 13.01 12.28
C ASN A 501 8.53 11.53 12.04
N ALA A 502 9.65 11.04 12.56
CA ALA A 502 10.03 9.64 12.48
C ALA A 502 9.05 8.74 13.26
N LEU A 503 8.72 7.59 12.70
CA LEU A 503 7.96 6.55 13.40
C LEU A 503 8.90 5.69 14.27
N THR A 504 8.40 5.14 15.36
CA THR A 504 9.10 4.05 16.03
C THR A 504 9.14 2.81 15.14
N ARG A 505 10.05 1.88 15.38
CA ARG A 505 10.12 0.63 14.59
C ARG A 505 8.82 -0.18 14.68
N GLU A 506 8.18 -0.21 15.85
CA GLU A 506 6.88 -0.86 16.03
C GLU A 506 5.80 -0.17 15.18
N GLN A 507 5.70 1.16 15.24
CA GLN A 507 4.77 1.93 14.43
C GLN A 507 5.00 1.71 12.94
N ALA A 508 6.27 1.73 12.49
CA ALA A 508 6.64 1.48 11.11
C ALA A 508 6.29 0.06 10.64
N LEU A 509 6.52 -0.97 11.48
CA LEU A 509 6.13 -2.34 11.12
C LEU A 509 4.60 -2.49 11.06
N ARG A 510 3.87 -1.94 12.03
CA ARG A 510 2.39 -1.91 12.00
C ARG A 510 1.87 -1.18 10.76
N SER A 511 2.56 -0.13 10.32
CA SER A 511 2.13 0.70 9.19
C SER A 511 2.24 0.00 7.82
N ILE A 512 3.06 -1.05 7.72
CA ILE A 512 3.21 -1.87 6.50
C ILE A 512 2.64 -3.29 6.64
N THR A 513 1.87 -3.56 7.71
CA THR A 513 1.27 -4.88 7.97
C THR A 513 -0.19 -4.74 8.45
N GLY A 514 -0.43 -4.55 9.74
CA GLY A 514 -1.76 -4.55 10.36
C GLY A 514 -2.59 -3.31 10.04
N TRP A 515 -1.98 -2.12 9.97
CA TRP A 515 -2.72 -0.89 9.70
C TRP A 515 -3.26 -0.80 8.26
N PRO A 516 -2.54 -1.23 7.21
CA PRO A 516 -3.13 -1.39 5.86
C PRO A 516 -4.28 -2.39 5.82
N ALA A 517 -4.18 -3.52 6.55
CA ALA A 517 -5.28 -4.46 6.65
C ALA A 517 -6.52 -3.81 7.30
N ARG A 518 -6.31 -3.04 8.38
CA ARG A 518 -7.37 -2.25 9.02
C ARG A 518 -7.95 -1.20 8.07
N ALA A 519 -7.13 -0.52 7.28
CA ALA A 519 -7.61 0.47 6.32
C ALA A 519 -8.54 -0.13 5.26
N SER A 520 -8.35 -1.42 4.94
CA SER A 520 -9.13 -2.19 3.96
C SER A 520 -10.24 -3.04 4.60
N PHE A 521 -10.57 -2.90 5.90
CA PHE A 521 -11.55 -3.73 6.62
C PHE A 521 -11.22 -5.24 6.61
N GLU A 522 -9.94 -5.58 6.67
CA GLU A 522 -9.44 -6.96 6.61
C GLU A 522 -8.55 -7.33 7.82
N GLU A 523 -8.58 -6.52 8.87
CA GLU A 523 -7.78 -6.73 10.08
C GLU A 523 -8.11 -8.01 10.85
N LEU A 524 -9.29 -8.59 10.63
CA LEU A 524 -9.67 -9.88 11.18
C LEU A 524 -9.13 -11.07 10.37
N ASP A 525 -8.75 -10.82 9.12
CA ASP A 525 -8.32 -11.86 8.19
C ASP A 525 -6.80 -11.92 8.04
N LYS A 526 -6.07 -10.77 8.19
CA LYS A 526 -4.63 -10.65 7.89
C LYS A 526 -3.96 -9.49 8.63
N GLY A 527 -2.65 -9.31 8.43
CA GLY A 527 -1.85 -8.18 8.94
C GLY A 527 -1.16 -8.43 10.28
N SER A 528 -1.37 -9.59 10.89
CA SER A 528 -0.63 -10.08 12.07
C SER A 528 -0.60 -11.60 12.08
N ILE A 529 0.33 -12.18 12.84
CA ILE A 529 0.47 -13.63 13.03
C ILE A 529 -0.33 -14.01 14.28
N GLU A 530 -1.64 -14.19 14.12
CA GLU A 530 -2.59 -14.52 15.17
C GLU A 530 -3.53 -15.65 14.75
N SER A 531 -3.98 -16.45 15.72
CA SER A 531 -4.94 -17.54 15.46
C SER A 531 -6.19 -17.05 14.72
N GLY A 532 -6.59 -17.79 13.68
CA GLY A 532 -7.74 -17.52 12.82
C GLY A 532 -7.41 -16.69 11.58
N LYS A 533 -6.28 -16.00 11.54
CA LYS A 533 -5.85 -15.20 10.38
C LYS A 533 -5.12 -16.06 9.35
N TRP A 534 -5.06 -15.57 8.11
CA TRP A 534 -4.29 -16.23 7.07
C TRP A 534 -2.81 -16.34 7.43
N ALA A 535 -2.22 -17.45 7.13
CA ALA A 535 -0.78 -17.71 7.30
C ALA A 535 0.02 -17.03 6.17
N ASP A 536 -0.11 -15.69 6.10
CA ASP A 536 0.64 -14.84 5.21
C ASP A 536 1.81 -14.26 6.01
N PHE A 537 3.04 -14.62 5.64
CA PHE A 537 4.23 -14.20 6.37
C PHE A 537 5.47 -14.11 5.47
N VAL A 538 6.45 -13.35 5.94
CA VAL A 538 7.74 -13.19 5.27
C VAL A 538 8.88 -13.56 6.20
N VAL A 539 9.95 -14.08 5.63
CA VAL A 539 11.19 -14.40 6.35
C VAL A 539 12.30 -13.49 5.81
N LEU A 540 12.96 -12.77 6.69
CA LEU A 540 14.09 -11.91 6.38
C LEU A 540 15.39 -12.47 6.96
N ASP A 541 16.51 -12.07 6.34
CA ASP A 541 17.86 -12.33 6.82
C ASP A 541 18.32 -11.39 7.94
N THR A 542 17.59 -10.29 8.15
CA THR A 542 17.96 -9.18 9.04
C THR A 542 16.80 -8.84 9.98
N ASP A 543 17.12 -8.55 11.25
CA ASP A 543 16.15 -8.08 12.23
C ASP A 543 15.82 -6.60 12.03
N LEU A 544 14.67 -6.29 11.45
CA LEU A 544 14.22 -4.91 11.25
C LEU A 544 14.04 -4.15 12.57
N MET A 545 13.78 -4.88 13.66
CA MET A 545 13.43 -4.28 14.96
C MET A 545 14.68 -3.93 15.79
N GLU A 546 15.82 -4.58 15.54
CA GLU A 546 17.03 -4.40 16.37
C GLU A 546 18.27 -4.00 15.56
N ALA A 547 18.34 -4.36 14.27
CA ALA A 547 19.52 -4.10 13.45
C ALA A 547 19.81 -2.60 13.28
N PRO A 548 21.08 -2.21 13.14
CA PRO A 548 21.46 -0.82 12.83
C PRO A 548 20.96 -0.40 11.44
N PRO A 549 20.82 0.93 11.20
CA PRO A 549 20.24 1.46 9.96
C PRO A 549 20.84 0.88 8.67
N ALA A 550 22.18 0.81 8.59
CA ALA A 550 22.87 0.29 7.40
C ALA A 550 22.54 -1.19 7.09
N GLN A 551 22.27 -2.01 8.12
CA GLN A 551 21.85 -3.39 7.91
C GLN A 551 20.38 -3.47 7.52
N VAL A 552 19.51 -2.65 8.12
CA VAL A 552 18.09 -2.58 7.73
C VAL A 552 17.96 -2.17 6.26
N ALA A 553 18.75 -1.20 5.79
CA ALA A 553 18.75 -0.76 4.39
C ALA A 553 19.11 -1.89 3.39
N GLN A 554 19.85 -2.90 3.85
CA GLN A 554 20.31 -4.04 3.04
C GLN A 554 19.54 -5.33 3.32
N ALA A 555 18.53 -5.28 4.21
CA ALA A 555 17.75 -6.45 4.57
C ALA A 555 17.05 -7.07 3.36
N ARG A 556 17.10 -8.40 3.26
CA ARG A 556 16.53 -9.14 2.14
C ARG A 556 15.41 -10.07 2.59
N VAL A 557 14.34 -10.06 1.83
CA VAL A 557 13.32 -11.09 1.91
C VAL A 557 13.92 -12.39 1.37
N THR A 558 13.87 -13.43 2.17
CA THR A 558 14.38 -14.77 1.79
C THR A 558 13.27 -15.75 1.48
N GLN A 559 12.05 -15.49 1.99
CA GLN A 559 10.87 -16.29 1.72
C GLN A 559 9.62 -15.43 1.86
N THR A 560 8.63 -15.67 1.00
CA THR A 560 7.29 -15.08 1.06
C THR A 560 6.25 -16.20 0.99
N TRP A 561 5.35 -16.21 1.96
CA TRP A 561 4.34 -17.25 2.13
C TRP A 561 2.95 -16.62 2.13
N ILE A 562 2.00 -17.24 1.40
CA ILE A 562 0.59 -16.86 1.38
C ILE A 562 -0.25 -18.09 1.70
N ALA A 563 -1.13 -18.00 2.69
CA ALA A 563 -1.95 -19.10 3.17
C ALA A 563 -1.15 -20.37 3.47
N GLY A 564 0.04 -20.23 4.08
CA GLY A 564 0.92 -21.35 4.42
C GLY A 564 1.63 -22.00 3.24
N VAL A 565 1.55 -21.42 2.04
CA VAL A 565 2.25 -21.90 0.85
C VAL A 565 3.39 -20.95 0.51
N ARG A 566 4.60 -21.50 0.34
CA ARG A 566 5.77 -20.71 -0.08
C ARG A 566 5.67 -20.36 -1.56
N LEU A 567 5.79 -19.06 -1.89
CA LEU A 567 5.69 -18.54 -3.26
C LEU A 567 6.99 -17.87 -3.74
N PHE A 568 7.86 -17.53 -2.79
CA PHE A 568 9.20 -17.00 -3.06
C PHE A 568 10.23 -17.58 -2.09
#